data_9bfc8f352ddf23f6664e29f5cba0d7da
#
_entry.id   9bfc8f352ddf23f6664e29f5cba0d7da
#
_cell.length_a   1.000
_cell.length_b   1.000
_cell.length_c   1.000
_cell.angle_alpha   90.00
_cell.angle_beta   90.00
_cell.angle_gamma   90.00
#
_symmetry.space_group_name_H-M   'P 1'
#
loop_
_entity.id
_entity.type
_entity.pdbx_description
1 polymer ?
#
loop_
_entity_poly.entity_id
_entity_poly.type
_entity_poly.pdbx_seq_one_letter_code
_entity_poly.pdbx_strand_id
1 'polypeptide(L)'
;MIYNIIVDTGFWFALYDERDEYHNKAVELFEYLDMGKVIIPFPSLYETINTRFAKRVEYMESFKRFIERENVFLVDDSSYKDAALELTIDSSIGLKKPFSLVDMVIRLMISDVNMKIDYLLTFNKSDFMDVCLSRKIEILS
;
A
#
# COMPACT_ATOMS: atom_id res chain seq x y z
N MET A 1 -11.65 -19.40 3.24
CA MET A 1 -11.86 -18.39 2.19
C MET A 1 -10.68 -17.42 2.18
N ILE A 2 -10.11 -17.22 1.01
CA ILE A 2 -8.95 -16.34 0.86
C ILE A 2 -9.42 -14.94 0.46
N TYR A 3 -9.02 -13.93 1.19
CA TYR A 3 -9.28 -12.54 0.85
C TYR A 3 -8.05 -11.91 0.22
N ASN A 4 -8.26 -10.82 -0.51
CA ASN A 4 -7.19 -10.04 -1.13
C ASN A 4 -7.02 -8.73 -0.35
N ILE A 5 -5.78 -8.45 0.05
CA ILE A 5 -5.46 -7.26 0.82
C ILE A 5 -4.34 -6.48 0.12
N ILE A 6 -4.61 -5.20 -0.17
CA ILE A 6 -3.60 -4.28 -0.71
C ILE A 6 -2.99 -3.50 0.44
N VAL A 7 -1.68 -3.32 0.43
CA VAL A 7 -0.94 -2.69 1.54
C VAL A 7 -0.29 -1.40 1.07
N ASP A 8 -0.54 -0.32 1.82
CA ASP A 8 0.09 0.97 1.59
C ASP A 8 1.50 1.00 2.17
N THR A 9 2.35 1.85 1.61
CA THR A 9 3.78 1.96 1.96
C THR A 9 4.03 2.17 3.45
N GLY A 10 3.28 3.06 4.09
CA GLY A 10 3.49 3.41 5.49
C GLY A 10 3.40 2.25 6.47
N PHE A 11 2.68 1.20 6.09
CA PHE A 11 2.57 0.01 6.93
C PHE A 11 3.94 -0.64 7.17
N TRP A 12 4.77 -0.71 6.13
CA TRP A 12 6.07 -1.38 6.23
C TRP A 12 7.02 -0.65 7.17
N PHE A 13 7.02 0.69 7.14
CA PHE A 13 7.81 1.48 8.08
C PHE A 13 7.34 1.24 9.52
N ALA A 14 6.04 1.25 9.74
CA ALA A 14 5.48 1.02 11.07
C ALA A 14 5.79 -0.40 11.56
N LEU A 15 5.75 -1.39 10.68
CA LEU A 15 6.00 -2.78 11.04
C LEU A 15 7.45 -3.00 11.50
N TYR A 16 8.41 -2.41 10.81
CA TYR A 16 9.82 -2.69 11.06
C TYR A 16 10.50 -1.69 12.01
N ASP A 17 9.98 -0.47 12.17
CA ASP A 17 10.56 0.53 13.06
C ASP A 17 9.76 0.60 14.37
N GLU A 18 10.35 0.09 15.45
CA GLU A 18 9.72 0.09 16.77
C GLU A 18 9.41 1.49 17.30
N ARG A 19 10.05 2.52 16.76
CA ARG A 19 9.84 3.91 17.17
C ARG A 19 8.66 4.57 16.44
N ASP A 20 8.13 3.91 15.41
CA ASP A 20 6.98 4.44 14.67
C ASP A 20 5.74 4.45 15.57
N GLU A 21 4.96 5.53 15.52
CA GLU A 21 3.76 5.66 16.35
C GLU A 21 2.72 4.56 16.10
N TYR A 22 2.73 3.97 14.90
CA TYR A 22 1.80 2.91 14.53
C TYR A 22 2.41 1.51 14.63
N HIS A 23 3.60 1.40 15.22
CA HIS A 23 4.29 0.10 15.27
C HIS A 23 3.45 -1.00 15.90
N ASN A 24 2.88 -0.76 17.08
CA ASN A 24 2.10 -1.78 17.79
C ASN A 24 0.87 -2.19 16.98
N LYS A 25 0.23 -1.24 16.33
CA LYS A 25 -0.93 -1.53 15.49
C LYS A 25 -0.54 -2.32 14.26
N ALA A 26 0.61 -2.00 13.65
CA ALA A 26 1.11 -2.73 12.50
C ALA A 26 1.42 -4.19 12.85
N VAL A 27 2.03 -4.43 14.00
CA VAL A 27 2.30 -5.79 14.49
C VAL A 27 1.00 -6.57 14.67
N GLU A 28 -0.02 -5.95 15.23
CA GLU A 28 -1.33 -6.56 15.42
C GLU A 28 -1.99 -6.89 14.07
N LEU A 29 -1.94 -5.97 13.12
CA LEU A 29 -2.56 -6.14 11.81
C LEU A 29 -1.79 -7.10 10.89
N PHE A 30 -0.54 -7.39 11.22
CA PHE A 30 0.28 -8.28 10.42
C PHE A 30 -0.34 -9.68 10.25
N GLU A 31 -1.14 -10.12 11.21
CA GLU A 31 -1.83 -11.40 11.14
C GLU A 31 -2.72 -11.55 9.91
N TYR A 32 -3.32 -10.44 9.45
CA TYR A 32 -4.13 -10.47 8.23
C TYR A 32 -3.31 -10.85 7.00
N LEU A 33 -2.02 -10.56 7.00
CA LEU A 33 -1.15 -10.83 5.87
C LEU A 33 -0.74 -12.29 5.77
N ASP A 34 -0.84 -13.03 6.88
CA ASP A 34 -0.54 -14.46 6.88
C ASP A 34 -1.62 -15.28 6.19
N MET A 35 -2.86 -14.82 6.24
CA MET A 35 -4.02 -15.59 5.79
C MET A 35 -4.57 -15.14 4.46
N GLY A 36 -4.18 -13.96 3.99
CA GLY A 36 -4.72 -13.39 2.77
C GLY A 36 -3.74 -13.43 1.60
N LYS A 37 -4.25 -13.09 0.43
CA LYS A 37 -3.43 -12.77 -0.73
C LYS A 37 -3.00 -11.31 -0.61
N VAL A 38 -1.70 -11.11 -0.44
CA VAL A 38 -1.14 -9.77 -0.21
C VAL A 38 -0.77 -9.14 -1.55
N ILE A 39 -1.31 -7.96 -1.82
CA ILE A 39 -1.01 -7.19 -3.02
C ILE A 39 -0.13 -6.02 -2.62
N ILE A 40 1.08 -5.98 -3.16
CA ILE A 40 2.00 -4.87 -2.98
C ILE A 40 2.14 -4.17 -4.33
N PRO A 41 1.62 -2.95 -4.47
CA PRO A 41 1.85 -2.16 -5.69
C PRO A 41 3.35 -1.95 -5.88
N PHE A 42 3.86 -2.25 -7.06
CA PHE A 42 5.31 -2.15 -7.29
C PHE A 42 5.86 -0.76 -6.95
N PRO A 43 5.17 0.36 -7.26
CA PRO A 43 5.66 1.69 -6.88
C PRO A 43 5.86 1.89 -5.38
N SER A 44 5.12 1.17 -4.53
CA SER A 44 5.33 1.23 -3.08
C SER A 44 6.73 0.76 -2.69
N LEU A 45 7.34 -0.11 -3.49
CA LEU A 45 8.69 -0.60 -3.23
C LEU A 45 9.73 0.51 -3.37
N TYR A 46 9.52 1.44 -4.32
CA TYR A 46 10.43 2.58 -4.47
C TYR A 46 10.43 3.47 -3.24
N GLU A 47 9.29 3.60 -2.59
CA GLU A 47 9.20 4.37 -1.35
C GLU A 47 9.70 3.59 -0.14
N THR A 48 9.35 2.30 -0.07
CA THR A 48 9.71 1.46 1.08
C THR A 48 11.22 1.20 1.13
N ILE A 49 11.81 0.76 0.01
CA ILE A 49 13.23 0.43 -0.07
C ILE A 49 14.01 1.68 -0.47
N ASN A 50 13.88 2.72 0.34
CA ASN A 50 14.69 3.92 0.19
C ASN A 50 16.05 3.73 0.86
N THR A 51 16.95 4.69 0.71
CA THR A 51 18.30 4.59 1.25
C THR A 51 18.33 4.34 2.75
N ARG A 52 17.45 5.00 3.50
CA ARG A 52 17.39 4.87 4.96
C ARG A 52 16.98 3.45 5.36
N PHE A 53 15.97 2.90 4.72
CA PHE A 53 15.50 1.53 4.96
C PHE A 53 16.56 0.51 4.54
N ALA A 54 17.16 0.71 3.37
CA ALA A 54 18.15 -0.20 2.81
C ALA A 54 19.43 -0.31 3.67
N LYS A 55 19.73 0.69 4.49
CA LYS A 55 20.86 0.63 5.42
C LYS A 55 20.60 -0.25 6.64
N ARG A 56 19.36 -0.62 6.87
CA ARG A 56 18.98 -1.47 8.00
C ARG A 56 18.90 -2.92 7.53
N VAL A 57 19.97 -3.67 7.75
CA VAL A 57 20.08 -5.04 7.25
C VAL A 57 18.94 -5.91 7.77
N GLU A 58 18.57 -5.77 9.05
CA GLU A 58 17.49 -6.55 9.66
C GLU A 58 16.13 -6.27 8.97
N TYR A 59 15.89 -5.02 8.61
CA TYR A 59 14.65 -4.64 7.92
C TYR A 59 14.62 -5.27 6.52
N MET A 60 15.74 -5.14 5.79
CA MET A 60 15.84 -5.68 4.43
C MET A 60 15.70 -7.20 4.42
N GLU A 61 16.34 -7.90 5.36
CA GLU A 61 16.22 -9.35 5.44
C GLU A 61 14.79 -9.80 5.76
N SER A 62 14.15 -9.13 6.72
CA SER A 62 12.77 -9.46 7.08
C SER A 62 11.80 -9.17 5.94
N PHE A 63 11.96 -8.05 5.27
CA PHE A 63 11.12 -7.68 4.14
C PHE A 63 11.33 -8.62 2.95
N LYS A 64 12.59 -8.98 2.67
CA LYS A 64 12.90 -9.96 1.64
C LYS A 64 12.17 -11.28 1.87
N ARG A 65 12.25 -11.81 3.09
CA ARG A 65 11.55 -13.05 3.42
C ARG A 65 10.04 -12.93 3.24
N PHE A 66 9.49 -11.77 3.58
CA PHE A 66 8.06 -11.55 3.43
C PHE A 66 7.64 -11.52 1.96
N ILE A 67 8.31 -10.73 1.12
CA ILE A 67 7.90 -10.61 -0.29
C ILE A 67 8.14 -11.86 -1.12
N GLU A 68 8.94 -12.80 -0.60
CA GLU A 68 9.17 -14.09 -1.25
C GLU A 68 8.11 -15.15 -0.91
N ARG A 69 7.16 -14.82 -0.02
CA ARG A 69 6.07 -15.75 0.32
C ARG A 69 5.15 -16.00 -0.88
N GLU A 70 4.60 -17.22 -0.97
CA GLU A 70 3.72 -17.60 -2.07
C GLU A 70 2.43 -16.79 -2.14
N ASN A 71 1.97 -16.25 -1.01
CA ASN A 71 0.75 -15.45 -0.96
C ASN A 71 0.98 -13.95 -1.20
N VAL A 72 2.20 -13.54 -1.54
CA VAL A 72 2.56 -12.14 -1.78
C VAL A 72 2.76 -11.89 -3.27
N PHE A 73 2.09 -10.88 -3.80
CA PHE A 73 2.12 -10.53 -5.21
C PHE A 73 2.55 -9.08 -5.39
N LEU A 74 3.65 -8.87 -6.13
CA LEU A 74 4.11 -7.54 -6.50
C LEU A 74 3.40 -7.17 -7.80
N VAL A 75 2.53 -6.18 -7.73
CA VAL A 75 1.66 -5.82 -8.87
C VAL A 75 2.22 -4.62 -9.60
N ASP A 76 2.51 -4.80 -10.89
CA ASP A 76 3.03 -3.77 -11.76
C ASP A 76 1.99 -2.64 -11.97
N ASP A 77 2.50 -1.43 -12.15
CA ASP A 77 1.67 -0.24 -12.34
C ASP A 77 1.50 0.19 -13.79
N SER A 78 1.96 -0.60 -14.75
CA SER A 78 1.94 -0.23 -16.17
C SER A 78 0.56 0.22 -16.67
N SER A 79 -0.51 -0.40 -16.20
CA SER A 79 -1.87 -0.06 -16.60
C SER A 79 -2.40 1.22 -15.94
N TYR A 80 -1.71 1.75 -14.94
CA TYR A 80 -2.22 2.87 -14.13
C TYR A 80 -1.33 4.11 -14.18
N LYS A 81 -0.03 3.94 -14.48
CA LYS A 81 0.96 5.01 -14.26
C LYS A 81 0.68 6.29 -15.06
N ASP A 82 0.24 6.17 -16.31
CA ASP A 82 0.01 7.34 -17.16
C ASP A 82 -1.18 8.16 -16.65
N ALA A 83 -2.29 7.49 -16.34
CA ALA A 83 -3.45 8.13 -15.75
C ALA A 83 -3.13 8.71 -14.37
N ALA A 84 -2.35 7.98 -13.57
CA ALA A 84 -1.93 8.45 -12.25
C ALA A 84 -1.12 9.74 -12.34
N LEU A 85 -0.19 9.82 -13.29
CA LEU A 85 0.62 11.02 -13.47
C LEU A 85 -0.25 12.22 -13.81
N GLU A 86 -1.16 12.07 -14.77
CA GLU A 86 -2.06 13.13 -15.19
C GLU A 86 -2.97 13.61 -14.03
N LEU A 87 -3.60 12.66 -13.34
CA LEU A 87 -4.50 12.98 -12.23
C LEU A 87 -3.76 13.62 -11.05
N THR A 88 -2.53 13.18 -10.77
CA THR A 88 -1.73 13.76 -9.68
C THR A 88 -1.40 15.22 -9.96
N ILE A 89 -0.96 15.51 -11.19
CA ILE A 89 -0.64 16.87 -11.60
C ILE A 89 -1.90 17.76 -11.55
N ASP A 90 -3.00 17.28 -12.12
CA ASP A 90 -4.25 18.03 -12.17
C ASP A 90 -4.81 18.31 -10.77
N SER A 91 -4.73 17.35 -9.86
CA SER A 91 -5.20 17.53 -8.49
C SER A 91 -4.38 18.58 -7.73
N SER A 92 -3.07 18.61 -7.95
CA SER A 92 -2.20 19.61 -7.31
C SER A 92 -2.42 21.01 -7.88
N ILE A 93 -2.50 21.15 -9.22
CA ILE A 93 -2.67 22.42 -9.89
C ILE A 93 -4.06 22.99 -9.63
N GLY A 94 -5.07 22.13 -9.61
CA GLY A 94 -6.47 22.55 -9.41
C GLY A 94 -6.82 22.91 -7.97
N LEU A 95 -5.84 23.02 -7.07
CA LEU A 95 -6.04 23.34 -5.65
C LEU A 95 -6.98 22.36 -4.94
N LYS A 96 -7.10 21.15 -5.46
CA LYS A 96 -7.81 20.06 -4.80
C LYS A 96 -6.86 19.39 -3.82
N LYS A 97 -7.35 18.37 -3.10
CA LYS A 97 -6.49 17.62 -2.18
C LYS A 97 -5.32 17.01 -2.96
N PRO A 98 -4.07 17.36 -2.63
CA PRO A 98 -2.93 16.79 -3.31
C PRO A 98 -2.68 15.35 -2.85
N PHE A 99 -2.30 14.48 -3.79
CA PHE A 99 -1.86 13.13 -3.51
C PHE A 99 -0.45 12.94 -4.06
N SER A 100 0.33 12.07 -3.44
CA SER A 100 1.58 11.64 -4.05
C SER A 100 1.27 10.78 -5.28
N LEU A 101 2.25 10.66 -6.18
CA LEU A 101 2.08 9.83 -7.37
C LEU A 101 1.80 8.36 -6.98
N VAL A 102 2.49 7.85 -5.97
CA VAL A 102 2.28 6.48 -5.50
C VAL A 102 0.87 6.30 -4.93
N ASP A 103 0.39 7.25 -4.13
CA ASP A 103 -0.97 7.20 -3.59
C ASP A 103 -2.00 7.20 -4.72
N MET A 104 -1.75 7.98 -5.77
CA MET A 104 -2.66 8.01 -6.92
C MET A 104 -2.69 6.66 -7.64
N VAL A 105 -1.55 6.00 -7.79
CA VAL A 105 -1.51 4.64 -8.37
C VAL A 105 -2.34 3.68 -7.52
N ILE A 106 -2.17 3.72 -6.22
CA ILE A 106 -2.93 2.86 -5.30
C ILE A 106 -4.43 3.15 -5.41
N ARG A 107 -4.81 4.43 -5.46
CA ARG A 107 -6.21 4.83 -5.63
C ARG A 107 -6.81 4.27 -6.92
N LEU A 108 -6.05 4.29 -8.02
CA LEU A 108 -6.50 3.74 -9.30
C LEU A 108 -6.63 2.22 -9.25
N MET A 109 -5.71 1.54 -8.60
CA MET A 109 -5.81 0.10 -8.39
C MET A 109 -7.06 -0.26 -7.58
N ILE A 110 -7.33 0.49 -6.50
CA ILE A 110 -8.52 0.30 -5.67
C ILE A 110 -9.80 0.55 -6.50
N SER A 111 -9.78 1.53 -7.39
CA SER A 111 -10.92 1.87 -8.23
C SER A 111 -11.16 0.90 -9.39
N ASP A 112 -10.18 0.08 -9.71
CA ASP A 112 -10.27 -0.85 -10.85
C ASP A 112 -11.17 -2.03 -10.50
N VAL A 113 -12.31 -2.11 -11.16
CA VAL A 113 -13.30 -3.18 -10.93
C VAL A 113 -12.77 -4.57 -11.31
N ASN A 114 -11.73 -4.63 -12.12
CA ASN A 114 -11.11 -5.89 -12.53
C ASN A 114 -10.08 -6.39 -11.52
N MET A 115 -9.69 -5.56 -10.55
CA MET A 115 -8.79 -5.96 -9.47
C MET A 115 -9.63 -6.30 -8.24
N LYS A 116 -9.58 -7.57 -7.83
CA LYS A 116 -10.33 -8.00 -6.65
C LYS A 116 -9.57 -7.61 -5.40
N ILE A 117 -10.15 -6.73 -4.59
CA ILE A 117 -9.58 -6.26 -3.33
C ILE A 117 -10.68 -6.30 -2.27
N ASP A 118 -10.41 -6.94 -1.15
CA ASP A 118 -11.34 -7.00 -0.02
C ASP A 118 -10.97 -5.99 1.06
N TYR A 119 -9.67 -5.77 1.29
CA TYR A 119 -9.16 -4.88 2.32
C TYR A 119 -8.05 -3.99 1.80
N LEU A 120 -7.99 -2.77 2.34
CA LEU A 120 -6.82 -1.91 2.23
C LEU A 120 -6.22 -1.74 3.63
N LEU A 121 -4.93 -2.02 3.77
CA LEU A 121 -4.20 -1.79 5.01
C LEU A 121 -3.42 -0.48 4.88
N THR A 122 -3.85 0.54 5.62
CA THR A 122 -3.22 1.86 5.58
C THR A 122 -3.41 2.60 6.90
N PHE A 123 -2.45 3.44 7.26
CA PHE A 123 -2.59 4.40 8.36
C PHE A 123 -2.96 5.80 7.88
N ASN A 124 -3.14 5.97 6.56
CA ASN A 124 -3.60 7.20 5.92
C ASN A 124 -5.03 7.06 5.40
N LYS A 125 -5.93 6.70 6.29
CA LYS A 125 -7.31 6.38 5.96
C LYS A 125 -8.00 7.46 5.12
N SER A 126 -7.78 8.73 5.44
CA SER A 126 -8.43 9.85 4.75
C SER A 126 -8.05 9.94 3.26
N ASP A 127 -6.90 9.41 2.87
CA ASP A 127 -6.43 9.48 1.48
C ASP A 127 -7.12 8.46 0.57
N PHE A 128 -7.78 7.46 1.15
CA PHE A 128 -8.35 6.35 0.37
C PHE A 128 -9.81 6.06 0.67
N MET A 129 -10.39 6.72 1.67
CA MET A 129 -11.74 6.41 2.14
C MET A 129 -12.78 6.49 1.03
N ASP A 130 -12.72 7.51 0.18
CA ASP A 130 -13.68 7.72 -0.90
C ASP A 130 -13.69 6.54 -1.90
N VAL A 131 -12.51 6.14 -2.38
CA VAL A 131 -12.41 5.04 -3.35
C VAL A 131 -12.74 3.68 -2.73
N CYS A 132 -12.40 3.49 -1.46
CA CYS A 132 -12.73 2.25 -0.76
C CYS A 132 -14.24 2.12 -0.53
N LEU A 133 -14.91 3.20 -0.12
CA LEU A 133 -16.35 3.19 0.07
C LEU A 133 -17.09 2.86 -1.22
N SER A 134 -16.65 3.46 -2.34
CA SER A 134 -17.23 3.23 -3.65
C SER A 134 -17.17 1.76 -4.08
N ARG A 135 -16.14 1.05 -3.66
CA ARG A 135 -15.91 -0.36 -4.02
C ARG A 135 -16.25 -1.34 -2.89
N LYS A 136 -16.76 -0.84 -1.77
CA LYS A 136 -17.06 -1.66 -0.58
C LYS A 136 -15.83 -2.41 -0.06
N ILE A 137 -14.67 -1.74 -0.10
CA ILE A 137 -13.41 -2.25 0.42
C ILE A 137 -13.27 -1.76 1.86
N GLU A 138 -13.00 -2.67 2.79
CA GLU A 138 -12.81 -2.32 4.18
C GLU A 138 -11.39 -1.87 4.43
N ILE A 139 -11.22 -0.79 5.19
CA ILE A 139 -9.91 -0.28 5.58
C ILE A 139 -9.51 -0.88 6.91
N LEU A 140 -8.34 -1.50 6.95
CA LEU A 140 -7.70 -1.97 8.18
C LEU A 140 -6.65 -0.93 8.59
N SER A 141 -6.78 -0.43 9.81
CA SER A 141 -5.84 0.58 10.31
C SER A 141 -5.69 0.53 11.83
#